data_5d469559edcbcfc123c1f2ba436e6122
#
_entry.id   5d469559edcbcfc123c1f2ba436e6122
#
_cell.length_a   1.000
_cell.length_b   1.000
_cell.length_c   1.000
_cell.angle_alpha   90.00
_cell.angle_beta   90.00
_cell.angle_gamma   90.00
#
_symmetry.space_group_name_H-M   'P 1'
#
loop_
_entity.id
_entity.type
_entity.pdbx_description
1 polymer ?
#
loop_
_entity_poly.entity_id
_entity_poly.type
_entity_poly.pdbx_seq_one_letter_code
_entity_poly.pdbx_strand_id
1 'polypeptide(L)'
;PNRYKELIHYAGYLGVMDTGQALTRFFQRDSTKANNLTLYPHKEKEFWLWVSTWALFLTKPSDLGYPDTGYELPELRVHEEVVSVDNSTAGADRDGQVKMFREAALGLADAAKELRDNMQEKIARVVEIINRPENKDDHFLLWHDLEAEREALCKAIPGCKAVYGSQDDDEADRVIADFKDGRL
;
A
#
# COMPACT_ATOMS: atom_id res chain seq x y z
N PRO A 1 7.47 -11.82 -2.91
CA PRO A 1 6.88 -12.42 -1.71
C PRO A 1 7.00 -11.47 -0.52
N ASN A 2 5.91 -11.26 0.20
CA ASN A 2 5.87 -10.36 1.37
C ASN A 2 6.31 -11.06 2.67
N ARG A 3 6.44 -12.37 2.62
CA ARG A 3 6.82 -13.20 3.78
C ARG A 3 7.77 -14.30 3.36
N TYR A 4 8.75 -14.62 4.20
CA TYR A 4 9.68 -15.74 3.98
C TYR A 4 8.98 -17.07 3.66
N LYS A 5 7.85 -17.32 4.32
CA LYS A 5 7.02 -18.51 4.11
C LYS A 5 6.55 -18.69 2.67
N GLU A 6 6.34 -17.63 1.93
CA GLU A 6 5.89 -17.71 0.53
C GLU A 6 6.94 -18.35 -0.37
N LEU A 7 8.23 -18.09 -0.11
CA LEU A 7 9.33 -18.75 -0.81
C LEU A 7 9.32 -20.27 -0.65
N ILE A 8 8.84 -20.77 0.49
CA ILE A 8 8.70 -22.20 0.74
C ILE A 8 7.69 -22.85 -0.21
N HIS A 9 6.59 -22.15 -0.51
CA HIS A 9 5.59 -22.65 -1.47
C HIS A 9 6.14 -22.70 -2.89
N TYR A 10 6.96 -21.71 -3.30
CA TYR A 10 7.64 -21.75 -4.60
C TYR A 10 8.65 -22.91 -4.67
N ALA A 11 9.43 -23.13 -3.60
CA ALA A 11 10.36 -24.25 -3.55
C ALA A 11 9.65 -25.60 -3.66
N GLY A 12 8.50 -25.75 -2.99
CA GLY A 12 7.65 -26.94 -3.11
C GLY A 12 7.09 -27.14 -4.52
N TYR A 13 6.59 -26.07 -5.13
CA TYR A 13 6.08 -26.10 -6.52
C TYR A 13 7.16 -26.48 -7.54
N LEU A 14 8.38 -25.96 -7.36
CA LEU A 14 9.54 -26.26 -8.21
C LEU A 14 10.19 -27.62 -7.91
N GLY A 15 9.72 -28.37 -6.92
CA GLY A 15 10.28 -29.67 -6.52
C GLY A 15 11.67 -29.58 -5.88
N VAL A 16 12.08 -28.40 -5.40
CA VAL A 16 13.39 -28.17 -4.76
C VAL A 16 13.46 -28.83 -3.40
N MET A 17 12.39 -28.70 -2.61
CA MET A 17 12.25 -29.31 -1.29
C MET A 17 10.76 -29.41 -0.94
N ASP A 18 10.38 -30.50 -0.25
CA ASP A 18 9.02 -30.62 0.28
C ASP A 18 8.69 -29.48 1.24
N THR A 19 7.48 -28.91 1.10
CA THR A 19 7.04 -27.76 1.89
C THR A 19 7.08 -28.03 3.40
N GLY A 20 6.69 -29.22 3.85
CA GLY A 20 6.72 -29.61 5.27
C GLY A 20 8.15 -29.72 5.80
N GLN A 21 9.05 -30.30 5.01
CA GLN A 21 10.47 -30.39 5.35
C GLN A 21 11.12 -28.99 5.47
N ALA A 22 10.86 -28.12 4.49
CA ALA A 22 11.38 -26.75 4.49
C ALA A 22 10.86 -25.93 5.68
N LEU A 23 9.56 -26.05 6.00
CA LEU A 23 8.98 -25.41 7.17
C LEU A 23 9.61 -25.91 8.49
N THR A 24 9.80 -27.22 8.61
CA THR A 24 10.42 -27.81 9.80
C THR A 24 11.88 -27.39 9.97
N ARG A 25 12.60 -27.26 8.85
CA ARG A 25 14.02 -26.91 8.85
C ARG A 25 14.27 -25.46 9.23
N PHE A 26 13.46 -24.54 8.73
CA PHE A 26 13.75 -23.10 8.77
C PHE A 26 12.82 -22.29 9.66
N PHE A 27 11.63 -22.82 10.02
CA PHE A 27 10.60 -22.04 10.71
C PHE A 27 10.25 -22.62 12.07
N GLN A 28 9.94 -21.74 13.00
CA GLN A 28 9.38 -22.05 14.30
C GLN A 28 7.91 -21.59 14.36
N ARG A 29 7.12 -22.32 15.15
CA ARG A 29 5.76 -21.89 15.48
C ARG A 29 5.81 -20.81 16.55
N ASP A 30 5.06 -19.75 16.35
CA ASP A 30 4.78 -18.77 17.37
C ASP A 30 3.81 -19.39 18.39
N SER A 31 4.25 -19.56 19.64
CA SER A 31 3.43 -20.13 20.70
C SER A 31 2.26 -19.23 21.10
N THR A 32 2.31 -17.95 20.75
CA THR A 32 1.29 -16.94 21.13
C THR A 32 0.21 -16.76 20.08
N LYS A 33 0.47 -17.15 18.83
CA LYS A 33 -0.47 -16.98 17.71
C LYS A 33 -0.58 -18.27 16.90
N ALA A 34 -1.77 -18.84 16.85
CA ALA A 34 -2.04 -20.00 16.02
C ALA A 34 -1.71 -19.72 14.54
N ASN A 35 -1.05 -20.69 13.88
CA ASN A 35 -0.64 -20.62 12.46
C ASN A 35 0.39 -19.54 12.11
N ASN A 36 0.98 -18.84 13.06
CA ASN A 36 2.07 -17.93 12.80
C ASN A 36 3.40 -18.71 12.81
N LEU A 37 4.05 -18.74 11.64
CA LEU A 37 5.36 -19.35 11.43
C LEU A 37 6.37 -18.24 11.18
N THR A 38 7.40 -18.18 12.00
CA THR A 38 8.50 -17.22 11.87
C THR A 38 9.79 -17.95 11.55
N LEU A 39 10.64 -17.34 10.74
CA LEU A 39 11.97 -17.87 10.44
C LEU A 39 12.78 -17.94 11.73
N TYR A 40 13.52 -19.04 11.97
CA TYR A 40 14.48 -19.09 13.07
C TYR A 40 15.57 -18.04 12.87
N PRO A 41 15.82 -17.11 13.82
CA PRO A 41 16.84 -16.08 13.64
C PRO A 41 18.23 -16.63 13.33
N HIS A 42 18.62 -17.73 13.98
CA HIS A 42 19.91 -18.39 13.76
C HIS A 42 19.99 -19.15 12.44
N LYS A 43 18.85 -19.35 11.75
CA LYS A 43 18.77 -20.04 10.44
C LYS A 43 18.65 -19.08 9.26
N GLU A 44 18.56 -17.79 9.49
CA GLU A 44 18.33 -16.81 8.43
C GLU A 44 19.41 -16.86 7.34
N LYS A 45 20.68 -16.92 7.73
CA LYS A 45 21.78 -17.04 6.76
C LYS A 45 21.71 -18.34 5.96
N GLU A 46 21.43 -19.46 6.63
CA GLU A 46 21.29 -20.77 5.99
C GLU A 46 20.09 -20.76 5.02
N PHE A 47 18.98 -20.16 5.41
CA PHE A 47 17.80 -20.01 4.59
C PHE A 47 18.11 -19.24 3.29
N TRP A 48 18.77 -18.09 3.37
CA TRP A 48 19.11 -17.29 2.21
C TRP A 48 20.14 -17.96 1.30
N LEU A 49 21.12 -18.66 1.86
CA LEU A 49 22.05 -19.49 1.10
C LEU A 49 21.32 -20.61 0.35
N TRP A 50 20.35 -21.25 0.99
CA TRP A 50 19.54 -22.27 0.33
C TRP A 50 18.65 -21.65 -0.76
N VAL A 51 18.00 -20.51 -0.50
CA VAL A 51 17.18 -19.82 -1.51
C VAL A 51 18.00 -19.43 -2.72
N SER A 52 19.23 -18.94 -2.55
CA SER A 52 20.10 -18.54 -3.66
C SER A 52 20.53 -19.71 -4.58
N THR A 53 20.33 -20.96 -4.15
CA THR A 53 20.63 -22.13 -5.00
C THR A 53 19.59 -22.40 -6.07
N TRP A 54 18.40 -21.85 -5.95
CA TRP A 54 17.28 -22.10 -6.86
C TRP A 54 16.48 -20.86 -7.25
N ALA A 55 16.69 -19.71 -6.60
CA ALA A 55 16.01 -18.47 -6.88
C ALA A 55 17.00 -17.35 -7.19
N LEU A 56 16.66 -16.49 -8.14
CA LEU A 56 17.39 -15.29 -8.48
C LEU A 56 16.49 -14.08 -8.23
N PHE A 57 17.00 -13.08 -7.52
CA PHE A 57 16.32 -11.82 -7.26
C PHE A 57 16.94 -10.74 -8.14
N LEU A 58 16.11 -10.13 -8.96
CA LEU A 58 16.52 -9.08 -9.89
C LEU A 58 15.74 -7.82 -9.58
N THR A 59 16.42 -6.70 -9.51
CA THR A 59 15.84 -5.37 -9.34
C THR A 59 15.99 -4.52 -10.60
N LYS A 60 17.04 -4.77 -11.37
CA LYS A 60 17.38 -4.01 -12.57
C LYS A 60 18.17 -4.86 -13.55
N PRO A 61 18.24 -4.48 -14.83
CA PRO A 61 18.96 -5.23 -15.85
C PRO A 61 20.44 -5.46 -15.55
N SER A 62 21.11 -4.54 -14.86
CA SER A 62 22.52 -4.69 -14.50
C SER A 62 22.80 -5.84 -13.52
N ASP A 63 21.80 -6.33 -12.81
CA ASP A 63 21.92 -7.53 -11.98
C ASP A 63 22.20 -8.79 -12.84
N LEU A 64 21.90 -8.73 -14.15
CA LEU A 64 22.21 -9.73 -15.17
C LEU A 64 23.35 -9.30 -16.12
N GLY A 65 24.02 -8.19 -15.86
CA GLY A 65 25.10 -7.67 -16.71
C GLY A 65 24.63 -6.88 -17.93
N TYR A 66 23.35 -6.50 -18.02
CA TYR A 66 22.82 -5.65 -19.09
C TYR A 66 22.82 -4.17 -18.68
N PRO A 67 22.82 -3.23 -19.65
CA PRO A 67 22.68 -1.80 -19.35
C PRO A 67 21.33 -1.47 -18.70
N ASP A 68 21.33 -0.56 -17.73
CA ASP A 68 20.08 -0.08 -17.06
C ASP A 68 19.34 1.00 -17.88
N THR A 69 19.79 1.30 -19.09
CA THR A 69 19.18 2.31 -19.94
C THR A 69 17.68 2.05 -20.15
N GLY A 70 16.85 3.04 -19.82
CA GLY A 70 15.39 2.94 -19.87
C GLY A 70 14.73 2.34 -18.61
N TYR A 71 15.53 1.91 -17.63
CA TYR A 71 15.08 1.43 -16.32
C TYR A 71 15.47 2.38 -15.17
N GLU A 72 16.15 3.47 -15.50
CA GLU A 72 16.49 4.50 -14.52
C GLU A 72 15.25 5.34 -14.22
N LEU A 73 14.80 5.28 -12.98
CA LEU A 73 13.71 6.11 -12.49
C LEU A 73 14.26 7.44 -11.97
N PRO A 74 13.51 8.54 -12.10
CA PRO A 74 13.87 9.79 -11.45
C PRO A 74 13.94 9.60 -9.93
N GLU A 75 14.66 10.49 -9.26
CA GLU A 75 14.76 10.48 -7.81
C GLU A 75 13.38 10.61 -7.15
N LEU A 76 13.05 9.68 -6.25
CA LEU A 76 11.82 9.77 -5.46
C LEU A 76 11.97 10.90 -4.43
N ARG A 77 11.12 11.91 -4.54
CA ARG A 77 11.01 13.00 -3.57
C ARG A 77 9.75 12.81 -2.74
N VAL A 78 9.93 12.57 -1.45
CA VAL A 78 8.81 12.39 -0.50
C VAL A 78 8.56 13.71 0.21
N HIS A 79 7.33 14.20 0.12
CA HIS A 79 6.84 15.37 0.85
C HIS A 79 5.75 14.93 1.83
N GLU A 80 5.94 15.24 3.10
CA GLU A 80 4.93 14.99 4.12
C GLU A 80 4.08 16.25 4.32
N GLU A 81 2.76 16.10 4.23
CA GLU A 81 1.80 17.18 4.47
C GLU A 81 1.00 16.85 5.72
N VAL A 82 1.11 17.70 6.73
CA VAL A 82 0.36 17.56 7.98
C VAL A 82 -0.93 18.37 7.91
N VAL A 83 -2.05 17.69 7.97
CA VAL A 83 -3.36 18.33 8.02
C VAL A 83 -3.77 18.49 9.47
N SER A 84 -3.91 19.75 9.91
CA SER A 84 -4.45 20.05 11.24
C SER A 84 -5.95 19.83 11.25
N VAL A 85 -6.43 19.02 12.18
CA VAL A 85 -7.84 18.71 12.35
C VAL A 85 -8.33 19.34 13.64
N ASP A 86 -9.50 19.97 13.58
CA ASP A 86 -10.15 20.48 14.78
C ASP A 86 -10.76 19.33 15.59
N ASN A 87 -10.10 18.98 16.68
CA ASN A 87 -10.54 17.96 17.62
C ASN A 87 -11.48 18.50 18.72
N SER A 88 -11.87 19.77 18.68
CA SER A 88 -12.75 20.39 19.69
C SER A 88 -14.18 19.87 19.63
N THR A 89 -14.62 19.31 18.48
CA THR A 89 -15.92 18.69 18.30
C THR A 89 -15.79 17.18 18.20
N ALA A 90 -15.68 16.49 19.31
CA ALA A 90 -15.87 15.06 19.36
C ALA A 90 -17.36 14.78 19.09
N GLY A 91 -17.66 14.11 17.97
CA GLY A 91 -19.03 13.75 17.63
C GLY A 91 -19.69 12.86 18.70
N ALA A 92 -21.00 12.73 18.64
CA ALA A 92 -21.73 11.81 19.52
C ALA A 92 -21.36 10.35 19.20
N ASP A 93 -21.20 9.55 20.22
CA ASP A 93 -21.07 8.11 20.17
C ASP A 93 -22.39 7.46 19.68
N ARG A 94 -22.35 6.14 19.43
CA ARG A 94 -23.52 5.35 19.00
C ARG A 94 -24.72 5.45 19.93
N ASP A 95 -24.47 5.75 21.19
CA ASP A 95 -25.49 5.93 22.27
C ASP A 95 -25.89 7.39 22.47
N GLY A 96 -25.44 8.31 21.58
CA GLY A 96 -25.77 9.74 21.62
C GLY A 96 -25.00 10.55 22.69
N GLN A 97 -23.98 9.96 23.32
CA GLN A 97 -23.17 10.63 24.30
C GLN A 97 -22.08 11.48 23.63
N VAL A 98 -22.11 12.79 23.85
CA VAL A 98 -21.09 13.72 23.33
C VAL A 98 -19.78 13.50 24.07
N LYS A 99 -18.75 13.03 23.39
CA LYS A 99 -17.39 12.92 23.94
C LYS A 99 -16.73 14.29 24.00
N MET A 100 -16.20 14.67 25.15
CA MET A 100 -15.51 15.94 25.34
C MET A 100 -14.13 16.01 24.67
N PHE A 101 -13.52 14.84 24.37
CA PHE A 101 -12.23 14.73 23.69
C PHE A 101 -12.25 13.52 22.76
N ARG A 102 -11.56 13.60 21.63
CA ARG A 102 -11.28 12.43 20.79
C ARG A 102 -10.22 11.56 21.48
N GLU A 103 -10.58 10.33 21.78
CA GLU A 103 -9.61 9.32 22.17
C GLU A 103 -8.85 8.83 20.93
N ALA A 104 -7.55 8.51 21.09
CA ALA A 104 -6.78 7.91 20.02
C ALA A 104 -7.43 6.60 19.55
N ALA A 105 -7.44 6.36 18.26
CA ALA A 105 -8.01 5.15 17.68
C ALA A 105 -7.30 3.89 18.22
N LEU A 106 -8.03 3.07 18.97
CA LEU A 106 -7.52 1.84 19.58
C LEU A 106 -7.79 0.59 18.72
N GLY A 107 -8.51 0.74 17.58
CA GLY A 107 -8.88 -0.37 16.72
C GLY A 107 -9.19 0.05 15.28
N LEU A 108 -9.35 -0.93 14.38
CA LEU A 108 -9.62 -0.70 12.95
C LEU A 108 -10.92 0.11 12.69
N ALA A 109 -11.95 -0.10 13.52
CA ALA A 109 -13.22 0.63 13.39
C ALA A 109 -13.07 2.11 13.78
N ASP A 110 -12.27 2.39 14.82
CA ASP A 110 -11.99 3.75 15.26
C ASP A 110 -11.08 4.48 14.27
N ALA A 111 -10.09 3.79 13.70
CA ALA A 111 -9.25 4.33 12.63
C ALA A 111 -10.07 4.69 11.38
N ALA A 112 -11.00 3.83 10.96
CA ALA A 112 -11.90 4.10 9.84
C ALA A 112 -12.87 5.26 10.12
N LYS A 113 -13.29 5.44 11.38
CA LYS A 113 -14.09 6.60 11.78
C LYS A 113 -13.27 7.89 11.73
N GLU A 114 -12.05 7.87 12.27
CA GLU A 114 -11.14 9.01 12.24
C GLU A 114 -10.79 9.43 10.80
N LEU A 115 -10.59 8.47 9.90
CA LEU A 115 -10.39 8.74 8.48
C LEU A 115 -11.60 9.47 7.86
N ARG A 116 -12.83 9.07 8.20
CA ARG A 116 -14.05 9.71 7.68
C ARG A 116 -14.26 11.11 8.28
N ASP A 117 -14.00 11.25 9.57
CA ASP A 117 -14.20 12.51 10.28
C ASP A 117 -13.25 13.61 9.79
N ASN A 118 -12.06 13.23 9.29
CA ASN A 118 -11.00 14.12 8.80
C ASN A 118 -10.91 14.18 7.27
N MET A 119 -11.87 13.59 6.58
CA MET A 119 -11.84 13.43 5.13
C MET A 119 -11.90 14.77 4.40
N GLN A 120 -12.73 15.70 4.87
CA GLN A 120 -12.94 16.98 4.19
C GLN A 120 -11.69 17.86 4.22
N GLU A 121 -10.99 17.90 5.34
CA GLU A 121 -9.76 18.67 5.51
C GLU A 121 -8.63 18.08 4.63
N LYS A 122 -8.53 16.75 4.57
CA LYS A 122 -7.56 16.07 3.70
C LYS A 122 -7.83 16.36 2.23
N ILE A 123 -9.09 16.26 1.78
CA ILE A 123 -9.47 16.54 0.39
C ILE A 123 -9.21 18.01 0.05
N ALA A 124 -9.56 18.95 0.94
CA ALA A 124 -9.26 20.35 0.72
C ALA A 124 -7.75 20.59 0.55
N ARG A 125 -6.92 19.90 1.35
CA ARG A 125 -5.47 19.97 1.21
C ARG A 125 -4.96 19.37 -0.10
N VAL A 126 -5.49 18.24 -0.53
CA VAL A 126 -5.16 17.63 -1.83
C VAL A 126 -5.51 18.59 -2.98
N VAL A 127 -6.69 19.17 -2.96
CA VAL A 127 -7.13 20.15 -3.97
C VAL A 127 -6.21 21.38 -3.98
N GLU A 128 -5.81 21.88 -2.82
CA GLU A 128 -4.84 22.97 -2.71
C GLU A 128 -3.50 22.61 -3.37
N ILE A 129 -2.96 21.41 -3.09
CA ILE A 129 -1.69 20.94 -3.65
C ILE A 129 -1.78 20.84 -5.18
N ILE A 130 -2.85 20.24 -5.70
CA ILE A 130 -3.05 20.09 -7.15
C ILE A 130 -3.13 21.46 -7.85
N ASN A 131 -3.76 22.43 -7.20
CA ASN A 131 -3.94 23.78 -7.78
C ASN A 131 -2.75 24.73 -7.56
N ARG A 132 -1.64 24.28 -6.98
CA ARG A 132 -0.45 25.10 -6.86
C ARG A 132 0.10 25.46 -8.23
N PRO A 133 0.55 26.70 -8.46
CA PRO A 133 1.07 27.13 -9.77
C PRO A 133 2.23 26.27 -10.29
N GLU A 134 3.07 25.78 -9.39
CA GLU A 134 4.19 24.91 -9.71
C GLU A 134 3.77 23.53 -10.23
N ASN A 135 2.57 23.08 -9.90
CA ASN A 135 2.04 21.76 -10.24
C ASN A 135 1.09 21.78 -11.46
N LYS A 136 1.00 22.93 -12.16
CA LYS A 136 0.03 23.17 -13.22
C LYS A 136 0.07 22.12 -14.35
N ASP A 137 1.26 21.64 -14.67
CA ASP A 137 1.51 20.71 -15.76
C ASP A 137 1.76 19.27 -15.26
N ASP A 138 1.58 19.03 -13.95
CA ASP A 138 1.80 17.74 -13.33
C ASP A 138 0.58 16.83 -13.43
N HIS A 139 0.83 15.53 -13.55
CA HIS A 139 -0.18 14.48 -13.52
C HIS A 139 -0.20 13.86 -12.13
N PHE A 140 -1.38 13.72 -11.54
CA PHE A 140 -1.55 13.24 -10.18
C PHE A 140 -2.18 11.84 -10.15
N LEU A 141 -1.56 10.93 -9.42
CA LEU A 141 -2.12 9.65 -9.03
C LEU A 141 -2.46 9.69 -7.53
N LEU A 142 -3.74 9.63 -7.21
CA LEU A 142 -4.23 9.71 -5.84
C LEU A 142 -4.63 8.33 -5.32
N TRP A 143 -4.04 7.92 -4.21
CA TRP A 143 -4.42 6.69 -3.51
C TRP A 143 -5.40 7.02 -2.38
N HIS A 144 -6.41 6.19 -2.21
CA HIS A 144 -7.42 6.32 -1.17
C HIS A 144 -7.73 4.96 -0.54
N ASP A 145 -8.19 4.97 0.70
CA ASP A 145 -8.54 3.76 1.45
C ASP A 145 -10.06 3.52 1.49
N LEU A 146 -10.86 4.58 1.46
CA LEU A 146 -12.31 4.51 1.60
C LEU A 146 -13.02 4.88 0.29
N GLU A 147 -14.13 4.19 0.00
CA GLU A 147 -14.98 4.52 -1.15
C GLU A 147 -15.51 5.95 -1.09
N ALA A 148 -15.87 6.41 0.10
CA ALA A 148 -16.31 7.78 0.32
C ALA A 148 -15.21 8.83 -0.02
N GLU A 149 -13.93 8.50 0.19
CA GLU A 149 -12.81 9.35 -0.24
C GLU A 149 -12.72 9.43 -1.76
N ARG A 150 -12.87 8.30 -2.47
CA ARG A 150 -12.91 8.25 -3.92
C ARG A 150 -14.00 9.18 -4.47
N GLU A 151 -15.22 9.05 -3.98
CA GLU A 151 -16.34 9.86 -4.42
C GLU A 151 -16.13 11.34 -4.15
N ALA A 152 -15.61 11.68 -2.97
CA ALA A 152 -15.35 13.05 -2.60
C ALA A 152 -14.20 13.67 -3.41
N LEU A 153 -13.12 12.93 -3.70
CA LEU A 153 -12.02 13.36 -4.58
C LEU A 153 -12.54 13.61 -6.01
N CYS A 154 -13.28 12.66 -6.59
CA CYS A 154 -13.84 12.83 -7.94
C CYS A 154 -14.85 14.00 -8.03
N LYS A 155 -15.53 14.31 -6.93
CA LYS A 155 -16.41 15.48 -6.87
C LYS A 155 -15.66 16.80 -6.75
N ALA A 156 -14.56 16.81 -6.01
CA ALA A 156 -13.77 18.00 -5.72
C ALA A 156 -12.78 18.38 -6.83
N ILE A 157 -12.32 17.40 -7.62
CA ILE A 157 -11.29 17.59 -8.64
C ILE A 157 -11.92 17.44 -10.02
N PRO A 158 -12.05 18.53 -10.80
CA PRO A 158 -12.60 18.47 -12.16
C PRO A 158 -11.76 17.53 -13.06
N GLY A 159 -12.43 16.65 -13.79
CA GLY A 159 -11.75 15.69 -14.69
C GLY A 159 -11.16 14.47 -14.02
N CYS A 160 -11.20 14.37 -12.69
CA CYS A 160 -10.75 13.18 -11.97
C CYS A 160 -11.47 11.92 -12.46
N LYS A 161 -10.70 10.87 -12.70
CA LYS A 161 -11.21 9.53 -13.02
C LYS A 161 -10.76 8.55 -11.95
N ALA A 162 -11.60 7.61 -11.61
CA ALA A 162 -11.29 6.60 -10.60
C ALA A 162 -11.15 5.22 -11.23
N VAL A 163 -10.24 4.41 -10.65
CA VAL A 163 -10.10 2.98 -10.93
C VAL A 163 -10.28 2.22 -9.62
N TYR A 164 -11.13 1.21 -9.60
CA TYR A 164 -11.44 0.44 -8.39
C TYR A 164 -11.83 -1.01 -8.74
N GLY A 165 -11.65 -1.92 -7.79
CA GLY A 165 -11.68 -3.36 -8.03
C GLY A 165 -13.02 -3.98 -8.48
N SER A 166 -14.16 -3.28 -8.34
CA SER A 166 -15.47 -3.75 -8.81
C SER A 166 -15.93 -3.10 -10.14
N GLN A 167 -15.06 -2.28 -10.74
CA GLN A 167 -15.28 -1.65 -12.03
C GLN A 167 -15.09 -2.67 -13.16
N ASP A 168 -15.68 -2.38 -14.32
CA ASP A 168 -15.41 -3.13 -15.55
C ASP A 168 -13.94 -3.01 -15.95
N ASP A 169 -13.31 -4.16 -16.26
CA ASP A 169 -11.88 -4.21 -16.56
C ASP A 169 -11.51 -3.38 -17.81
N ASP A 170 -12.34 -3.39 -18.86
CA ASP A 170 -12.09 -2.61 -20.07
C ASP A 170 -12.20 -1.10 -19.81
N GLU A 171 -13.05 -0.69 -18.88
CA GLU A 171 -13.15 0.71 -18.47
C GLU A 171 -11.95 1.14 -17.63
N ALA A 172 -11.53 0.29 -16.69
CA ALA A 172 -10.33 0.53 -15.88
C ALA A 172 -9.09 0.66 -16.76
N ASP A 173 -8.90 -0.25 -17.71
CA ASP A 173 -7.77 -0.24 -18.65
C ASP A 173 -7.76 1.03 -19.52
N ARG A 174 -8.91 1.52 -19.96
CA ARG A 174 -9.00 2.78 -20.70
C ARG A 174 -8.56 3.97 -19.86
N VAL A 175 -9.01 4.07 -18.62
CA VAL A 175 -8.61 5.15 -17.70
C VAL A 175 -7.10 5.11 -17.45
N ILE A 176 -6.53 3.93 -17.23
CA ILE A 176 -5.08 3.75 -17.03
C ILE A 176 -4.30 4.15 -18.29
N ALA A 177 -4.78 3.76 -19.46
CA ALA A 177 -4.16 4.13 -20.74
C ALA A 177 -4.22 5.66 -20.98
N ASP A 178 -5.36 6.28 -20.68
CA ASP A 178 -5.53 7.73 -20.81
C ASP A 178 -4.59 8.51 -19.89
N PHE A 179 -4.43 8.06 -18.65
CA PHE A 179 -3.46 8.62 -17.71
C PHE A 179 -2.02 8.46 -18.21
N LYS A 180 -1.65 7.25 -18.64
CA LYS A 180 -0.31 6.95 -19.17
C LYS A 180 0.05 7.81 -20.39
N ASP A 181 -0.92 8.08 -21.25
CA ASP A 181 -0.75 8.87 -22.47
C ASP A 181 -0.88 10.39 -22.23
N GLY A 182 -1.06 10.82 -20.99
CA GLY A 182 -1.19 12.23 -20.62
C GLY A 182 -2.48 12.88 -21.08
N ARG A 183 -3.55 12.09 -21.23
CA ARG A 183 -4.89 12.60 -21.59
C ARG A 183 -5.77 12.92 -20.39
N LEU A 184 -5.34 12.51 -19.20
CA LEU A 184 -5.97 12.79 -17.91
C LEU A 184 -5.05 13.61 -17.03
#